data_99982c64506535c12aea6dfea75168ca
#
_entry.id   99982c64506535c12aea6dfea75168ca
#
_cell.length_a   1.000
_cell.length_b   1.000
_cell.length_c   1.000
_cell.angle_alpha   90.00
_cell.angle_beta   90.00
_cell.angle_gamma   90.00
#
_symmetry.space_group_name_H-M   'P 1'
#
loop_
_entity.id
_entity.type
_entity.pdbx_description
1 polymer ?
#
loop_
_entity_poly.entity_id
_entity_poly.type
_entity_poly.pdbx_seq_one_letter_code
_entity_poly.pdbx_strand_id
1 'polypeptide(L)'
;YQGVLPVDSFSTFNAGYDILNGSVPFKDYWVLKGIVIDFIQAAFFKFFGISWFSYALHASTFNSIFALSTFYVFKSLGMETKFAFVYSILGSILMYPTYGIPFTDHTTAIFCMLSIYSLILGINHKKEIFWLIIPLLLFLAFFTKQTPTGYFGILICVVTIIFLIKNFEKKIFYYGFLGVLLPIIIIFFYIFLKEIPLRSIYIQYFLYPISLGETRIEWLLPFEFQRFVLRHKLIYIALSVPIFLLISNLIKNFSSIIEKENLIFLTLLGTLIIFITHQLMTINGLYILKVSMGIHYNYA
;
A
#
# COMPACT_ATOMS: atom_id res chain seq x y z
N TYR A 1 21.55 -3.85 -14.11
CA TYR A 1 21.64 -3.79 -12.63
C TYR A 1 22.80 -2.90 -12.22
N GLN A 2 22.61 -1.60 -12.22
CA GLN A 2 23.59 -0.66 -11.72
C GLN A 2 23.07 -0.06 -10.41
N GLY A 3 23.71 -0.41 -9.31
CA GLY A 3 23.46 0.17 -8.01
C GLY A 3 22.52 -0.64 -7.10
N VAL A 4 23.12 -1.40 -6.22
CA VAL A 4 22.45 -2.05 -5.09
C VAL A 4 22.67 -1.16 -3.87
N LEU A 5 21.60 -0.66 -3.25
CA LEU A 5 21.72 -0.01 -1.94
C LEU A 5 22.10 -1.08 -0.90
N PRO A 6 23.26 -0.97 -0.23
CA PRO A 6 23.83 -2.09 0.52
C PRO A 6 22.94 -2.60 1.64
N VAL A 7 22.24 -1.72 2.36
CA VAL A 7 21.46 -2.07 3.55
C VAL A 7 20.03 -2.47 3.17
N ASP A 8 19.31 -1.60 2.49
CA ASP A 8 17.87 -1.81 2.22
C ASP A 8 17.62 -2.91 1.18
N SER A 9 18.56 -3.08 0.23
CA SER A 9 18.41 -4.08 -0.83
C SER A 9 18.46 -5.52 -0.31
N PHE A 10 19.19 -5.78 0.77
CA PHE A 10 19.36 -7.15 1.28
C PHE A 10 18.45 -7.50 2.45
N SER A 11 17.75 -6.54 3.04
CA SER A 11 16.94 -6.81 4.24
C SER A 11 15.85 -7.86 3.99
N THR A 12 15.13 -7.78 2.87
CA THR A 12 14.10 -8.78 2.50
C THR A 12 14.73 -10.06 1.95
N PHE A 13 15.87 -9.96 1.27
CA PHE A 13 16.60 -11.13 0.78
C PHE A 13 17.07 -11.99 1.95
N ASN A 14 17.75 -11.38 2.95
CA ASN A 14 18.26 -12.09 4.11
C ASN A 14 17.12 -12.68 4.96
N ALA A 15 16.08 -11.89 5.25
CA ALA A 15 14.93 -12.37 6.00
C ALA A 15 14.21 -13.55 5.32
N GLY A 16 14.05 -13.50 3.97
CA GLY A 16 13.51 -14.61 3.21
C GLY A 16 14.40 -15.87 3.26
N TYR A 17 15.72 -15.68 3.22
CA TYR A 17 16.68 -16.75 3.40
C TYR A 17 16.62 -17.37 4.79
N ASP A 18 16.59 -16.55 5.85
CA ASP A 18 16.49 -16.98 7.23
C ASP A 18 15.21 -17.78 7.49
N ILE A 19 14.06 -17.32 6.99
CA ILE A 19 12.79 -18.05 7.09
C ILE A 19 12.88 -19.40 6.38
N LEU A 20 13.47 -19.46 5.19
CA LEU A 20 13.64 -20.71 4.46
C LEU A 20 14.49 -21.73 5.22
N ASN A 21 15.46 -21.26 6.02
CA ASN A 21 16.30 -22.07 6.89
C ASN A 21 15.70 -22.33 8.29
N GLY A 22 14.45 -21.94 8.51
CA GLY A 22 13.70 -22.27 9.73
C GLY A 22 13.69 -21.21 10.81
N SER A 23 14.34 -20.06 10.59
CA SER A 23 14.30 -18.94 11.55
C SER A 23 12.89 -18.34 11.64
N VAL A 24 12.48 -17.96 12.84
CA VAL A 24 11.16 -17.44 13.16
C VAL A 24 11.24 -15.94 13.39
N PRO A 25 10.52 -15.12 12.57
CA PRO A 25 10.44 -13.68 12.79
C PRO A 25 9.97 -13.32 14.20
N PHE A 26 10.45 -12.22 14.75
CA PHE A 26 10.20 -11.72 16.12
C PHE A 26 10.80 -12.58 17.25
N LYS A 27 11.22 -13.82 16.97
CA LYS A 27 11.83 -14.73 17.93
C LYS A 27 13.35 -14.85 17.70
N ASP A 28 13.74 -15.22 16.48
CA ASP A 28 15.13 -15.54 16.14
C ASP A 28 15.87 -14.35 15.53
N TYR A 29 15.14 -13.41 14.95
CA TYR A 29 15.73 -12.16 14.43
C TYR A 29 14.79 -10.97 14.63
N TRP A 30 15.38 -9.76 14.64
CA TRP A 30 14.66 -8.51 14.83
C TRP A 30 13.90 -8.11 13.54
N VAL A 31 12.61 -7.85 13.68
CA VAL A 31 11.73 -7.43 12.57
C VAL A 31 11.52 -5.93 12.63
N LEU A 32 12.20 -5.17 11.75
CA LEU A 32 12.03 -3.71 11.62
C LEU A 32 10.81 -3.30 10.80
N LYS A 33 10.33 -4.20 9.97
CA LYS A 33 9.21 -4.06 9.04
C LYS A 33 8.27 -5.25 9.23
N GLY A 34 7.17 -5.31 8.48
CA GLY A 34 6.29 -6.46 8.57
C GLY A 34 6.88 -7.74 7.96
N ILE A 35 6.36 -8.87 8.40
CA ILE A 35 6.85 -10.20 8.05
C ILE A 35 6.34 -10.74 6.71
N VAL A 36 5.26 -10.14 6.16
CA VAL A 36 4.59 -10.67 4.96
C VAL A 36 5.51 -10.70 3.75
N ILE A 37 6.24 -9.62 3.50
CA ILE A 37 7.18 -9.54 2.38
C ILE A 37 8.30 -10.58 2.50
N ASP A 38 8.74 -10.88 3.73
CA ASP A 38 9.79 -11.84 4.01
C ASP A 38 9.32 -13.28 3.75
N PHE A 39 8.08 -13.61 4.15
CA PHE A 39 7.46 -14.91 3.84
C PHE A 39 7.23 -15.09 2.33
N ILE A 40 6.81 -14.03 1.63
CA ILE A 40 6.65 -14.07 0.18
C ILE A 40 8.01 -14.34 -0.47
N GLN A 41 9.06 -13.65 -0.01
CA GLN A 41 10.41 -13.89 -0.54
C GLN A 41 10.92 -15.30 -0.25
N ALA A 42 10.68 -15.83 0.95
CA ALA A 42 10.99 -17.21 1.29
C ALA A 42 10.29 -18.21 0.34
N ALA A 43 9.02 -17.94 0.00
CA ALA A 43 8.30 -18.75 -0.98
C ALA A 43 8.94 -18.68 -2.37
N PHE A 44 9.33 -17.49 -2.85
CA PHE A 44 10.04 -17.36 -4.12
C PHE A 44 11.38 -18.12 -4.11
N PHE A 45 12.12 -18.06 -3.01
CA PHE A 45 13.36 -18.84 -2.86
C PHE A 45 13.11 -20.35 -2.88
N LYS A 46 12.04 -20.77 -2.23
CA LYS A 46 11.67 -22.20 -2.21
C LYS A 46 11.35 -22.75 -3.59
N PHE A 47 10.66 -21.99 -4.44
CA PHE A 47 10.22 -22.43 -5.76
C PHE A 47 11.25 -22.21 -6.86
N PHE A 48 12.03 -21.13 -6.80
CA PHE A 48 12.92 -20.68 -7.87
C PHE A 48 14.41 -20.70 -7.49
N GLY A 49 14.72 -21.17 -6.26
CA GLY A 49 16.09 -21.19 -5.74
C GLY A 49 16.52 -19.84 -5.17
N ILE A 50 17.56 -19.87 -4.31
CA ILE A 50 18.13 -18.67 -3.68
C ILE A 50 19.03 -17.98 -4.70
N SER A 51 18.52 -16.93 -5.32
CA SER A 51 19.21 -16.20 -6.36
C SER A 51 18.69 -14.77 -6.50
N TRP A 52 19.48 -13.93 -7.16
CA TRP A 52 19.04 -12.58 -7.53
C TRP A 52 17.86 -12.63 -8.53
N PHE A 53 17.80 -13.64 -9.36
CA PHE A 53 16.69 -13.84 -10.29
C PHE A 53 15.35 -14.01 -9.55
N SER A 54 15.29 -14.91 -8.57
CA SER A 54 14.06 -15.13 -7.80
C SER A 54 13.67 -13.90 -6.97
N TYR A 55 14.65 -13.09 -6.56
CA TYR A 55 14.42 -11.82 -5.87
C TYR A 55 13.80 -10.78 -6.81
N ALA A 56 14.34 -10.60 -8.01
CA ALA A 56 13.76 -9.71 -9.03
C ALA A 56 12.40 -10.22 -9.54
N LEU A 57 12.23 -11.54 -9.64
CA LEU A 57 10.97 -12.18 -10.05
C LEU A 57 9.83 -11.85 -9.06
N HIS A 58 10.11 -11.84 -7.75
CA HIS A 58 9.13 -11.38 -6.74
C HIS A 58 8.63 -9.96 -7.05
N ALA A 59 9.53 -8.99 -7.22
CA ALA A 59 9.14 -7.62 -7.54
C ALA A 59 8.33 -7.52 -8.84
N SER A 60 8.79 -8.21 -9.89
CA SER A 60 8.14 -8.21 -11.21
C SER A 60 6.75 -8.83 -11.17
N THR A 61 6.58 -9.92 -10.39
CA THR A 61 5.27 -10.59 -10.22
C THR A 61 4.26 -9.66 -9.57
N PHE A 62 4.63 -9.00 -8.47
CA PHE A 62 3.73 -8.06 -7.78
C PHE A 62 3.38 -6.86 -8.66
N ASN A 63 4.35 -6.34 -9.40
CA ASN A 63 4.10 -5.26 -10.34
C ASN A 63 3.16 -5.68 -11.49
N SER A 64 3.28 -6.92 -11.97
CA SER A 64 2.36 -7.49 -12.97
C SER A 64 0.94 -7.66 -12.42
N ILE A 65 0.81 -8.12 -11.17
CA ILE A 65 -0.50 -8.19 -10.48
C ILE A 65 -1.13 -6.80 -10.40
N PHE A 66 -0.35 -5.78 -10.04
CA PHE A 66 -0.82 -4.40 -10.00
C PHE A 66 -1.30 -3.92 -11.38
N ALA A 67 -0.51 -4.14 -12.45
CA ALA A 67 -0.89 -3.76 -13.81
C ALA A 67 -2.19 -4.42 -14.28
N LEU A 68 -2.30 -5.74 -14.09
CA LEU A 68 -3.50 -6.50 -14.47
C LEU A 68 -4.74 -6.06 -13.69
N SER A 69 -4.58 -5.82 -12.40
CA SER A 69 -5.68 -5.35 -11.54
C SER A 69 -6.13 -3.94 -11.93
N THR A 70 -5.18 -3.06 -12.24
CA THR A 70 -5.47 -1.69 -12.74
C THR A 70 -6.24 -1.76 -14.06
N PHE A 71 -5.79 -2.58 -15.00
CA PHE A 71 -6.49 -2.80 -16.26
C PHE A 71 -7.92 -3.27 -16.04
N TYR A 72 -8.11 -4.29 -15.17
CA TYR A 72 -9.43 -4.82 -14.86
C TYR A 72 -10.36 -3.77 -14.26
N VAL A 73 -9.87 -2.97 -13.31
CA VAL A 73 -10.66 -1.89 -12.68
C VAL A 73 -11.07 -0.84 -13.70
N PHE A 74 -10.15 -0.36 -14.54
CA PHE A 74 -10.46 0.62 -15.57
C PHE A 74 -11.49 0.09 -16.55
N LYS A 75 -11.38 -1.19 -16.95
CA LYS A 75 -12.40 -1.85 -17.78
C LYS A 75 -13.76 -1.91 -17.09
N SER A 76 -13.77 -2.22 -15.80
CA SER A 76 -15.02 -2.31 -15.04
C SER A 76 -15.70 -0.96 -14.83
N LEU A 77 -14.94 0.12 -14.89
CA LEU A 77 -15.45 1.51 -14.86
C LEU A 77 -15.86 2.03 -16.23
N GLY A 78 -15.82 1.20 -17.27
CA GLY A 78 -16.30 1.55 -18.63
C GLY A 78 -15.23 2.20 -19.52
N MET A 79 -13.96 2.23 -19.13
CA MET A 79 -12.90 2.79 -19.97
C MET A 79 -12.67 1.92 -21.22
N GLU A 80 -12.43 2.55 -22.37
CA GLU A 80 -12.05 1.84 -23.59
C GLU A 80 -10.77 0.99 -23.38
N THR A 81 -10.74 -0.18 -24.00
CA THR A 81 -9.65 -1.17 -23.81
C THR A 81 -8.25 -0.60 -24.06
N LYS A 82 -8.10 0.19 -25.13
CA LYS A 82 -6.82 0.83 -25.47
C LYS A 82 -6.30 1.77 -24.39
N PHE A 83 -7.17 2.60 -23.82
CA PHE A 83 -6.80 3.52 -22.74
C PHE A 83 -6.56 2.80 -21.43
N ALA A 84 -7.42 1.83 -21.07
CA ALA A 84 -7.23 0.99 -19.90
C ALA A 84 -5.87 0.26 -19.95
N PHE A 85 -5.48 -0.25 -21.11
CA PHE A 85 -4.18 -0.92 -21.33
C PHE A 85 -3.01 0.06 -21.17
N VAL A 86 -3.07 1.22 -21.86
CA VAL A 86 -1.99 2.22 -21.79
C VAL A 86 -1.81 2.72 -20.35
N TYR A 87 -2.88 3.09 -19.65
CA TYR A 87 -2.78 3.60 -18.27
C TYR A 87 -2.34 2.53 -17.28
N SER A 88 -2.71 1.27 -17.47
CA SER A 88 -2.25 0.19 -16.60
C SER A 88 -0.74 -0.07 -16.76
N ILE A 89 -0.22 0.01 -17.99
CA ILE A 89 1.23 -0.10 -18.25
C ILE A 89 1.97 1.12 -17.67
N LEU A 90 1.49 2.34 -17.91
CA LEU A 90 2.10 3.54 -17.35
C LEU A 90 2.12 3.50 -15.82
N GLY A 91 1.01 3.09 -15.20
CA GLY A 91 0.94 2.89 -13.75
C GLY A 91 1.95 1.84 -13.26
N SER A 92 2.09 0.74 -13.99
CA SER A 92 3.05 -0.32 -13.69
C SER A 92 4.51 0.17 -13.78
N ILE A 93 4.83 0.97 -14.81
CA ILE A 93 6.18 1.55 -14.96
C ILE A 93 6.48 2.50 -13.80
N LEU A 94 5.54 3.37 -13.44
CA LEU A 94 5.70 4.31 -12.33
C LEU A 94 5.76 3.63 -10.96
N MET A 95 5.08 2.48 -10.81
CA MET A 95 5.05 1.70 -9.57
C MET A 95 6.21 0.72 -9.46
N TYR A 96 6.99 0.49 -10.52
CA TYR A 96 8.08 -0.47 -10.48
C TYR A 96 9.19 0.01 -9.53
N PRO A 97 9.69 -0.86 -8.63
CA PRO A 97 10.68 -0.45 -7.65
C PRO A 97 12.00 -0.06 -8.34
N THR A 98 12.60 1.02 -7.85
CA THR A 98 13.75 1.69 -8.48
C THR A 98 14.93 0.77 -8.77
N TYR A 99 15.14 -0.26 -7.94
CA TYR A 99 16.24 -1.22 -8.09
C TYR A 99 15.80 -2.57 -8.66
N GLY A 100 14.53 -2.71 -9.07
CA GLY A 100 14.00 -3.97 -9.59
C GLY A 100 13.90 -5.10 -8.57
N ILE A 101 13.88 -4.78 -7.28
CA ILE A 101 13.82 -5.72 -6.16
C ILE A 101 12.63 -5.41 -5.25
N PRO A 102 12.14 -6.37 -4.45
CA PRO A 102 11.04 -6.12 -3.54
C PRO A 102 11.42 -5.09 -2.46
N PHE A 103 10.64 -4.04 -2.36
CA PHE A 103 10.72 -3.05 -1.29
C PHE A 103 9.45 -3.07 -0.45
N THR A 104 9.60 -2.88 0.85
CA THR A 104 8.49 -2.86 1.80
C THR A 104 7.44 -1.81 1.44
N ASP A 105 7.86 -0.57 1.12
CA ASP A 105 6.95 0.51 0.72
C ASP A 105 6.19 0.19 -0.56
N HIS A 106 6.88 -0.35 -1.55
CA HIS A 106 6.31 -0.76 -2.82
C HIS A 106 5.28 -1.89 -2.65
N THR A 107 5.64 -2.96 -1.94
CA THR A 107 4.75 -4.11 -1.71
C THR A 107 3.52 -3.69 -0.89
N THR A 108 3.71 -2.85 0.13
CA THR A 108 2.60 -2.28 0.91
C THR A 108 1.68 -1.43 0.04
N ALA A 109 2.25 -0.56 -0.81
CA ALA A 109 1.46 0.27 -1.73
C ALA A 109 0.63 -0.59 -2.69
N ILE A 110 1.18 -1.69 -3.21
CA ILE A 110 0.43 -2.62 -4.07
C ILE A 110 -0.74 -3.23 -3.29
N PHE A 111 -0.54 -3.77 -2.10
CA PHE A 111 -1.64 -4.33 -1.30
C PHE A 111 -2.71 -3.29 -0.96
N CYS A 112 -2.30 -2.07 -0.59
CA CYS A 112 -3.24 -0.97 -0.34
C CYS A 112 -4.04 -0.63 -1.60
N MET A 113 -3.39 -0.53 -2.77
CA MET A 113 -4.06 -0.25 -4.04
C MET A 113 -5.02 -1.37 -4.45
N LEU A 114 -4.63 -2.63 -4.27
CA LEU A 114 -5.51 -3.77 -4.51
C LEU A 114 -6.73 -3.76 -3.58
N SER A 115 -6.57 -3.30 -2.33
CA SER A 115 -7.68 -3.11 -1.39
C SER A 115 -8.63 -1.99 -1.86
N ILE A 116 -8.09 -0.86 -2.32
CA ILE A 116 -8.86 0.23 -2.94
C ILE A 116 -9.58 -0.26 -4.21
N TYR A 117 -8.92 -1.02 -5.06
CA TYR A 117 -9.54 -1.61 -6.25
C TYR A 117 -10.69 -2.55 -5.89
N SER A 118 -10.51 -3.37 -4.84
CA SER A 118 -11.58 -4.23 -4.33
C SER A 118 -12.75 -3.40 -3.80
N LEU A 119 -12.50 -2.29 -3.10
CA LEU A 119 -13.56 -1.37 -2.65
C LEU A 119 -14.33 -0.78 -3.84
N ILE A 120 -13.62 -0.26 -4.85
CA ILE A 120 -14.24 0.28 -6.06
C ILE A 120 -15.09 -0.78 -6.76
N LEU A 121 -14.58 -2.00 -6.91
CA LEU A 121 -15.31 -3.11 -7.52
C LEU A 121 -16.50 -3.56 -6.66
N GLY A 122 -16.36 -3.56 -5.34
CA GLY A 122 -17.46 -3.84 -4.40
C GLY A 122 -18.60 -2.84 -4.53
N ILE A 123 -18.27 -1.55 -4.60
CA ILE A 123 -19.25 -0.48 -4.83
C ILE A 123 -19.86 -0.59 -6.24
N ASN A 124 -19.02 -0.90 -7.25
CA ASN A 124 -19.45 -0.94 -8.66
C ASN A 124 -20.33 -2.13 -8.98
N HIS A 125 -19.95 -3.33 -8.57
CA HIS A 125 -20.60 -4.59 -8.96
C HIS A 125 -21.49 -5.18 -7.88
N LYS A 126 -21.46 -4.66 -6.65
CA LYS A 126 -22.19 -5.17 -5.48
C LYS A 126 -21.94 -6.65 -5.19
N LYS A 127 -20.75 -7.19 -5.57
CA LYS A 127 -20.38 -8.57 -5.28
C LYS A 127 -19.75 -8.69 -3.91
N GLU A 128 -20.25 -9.58 -3.10
CA GLU A 128 -19.86 -9.75 -1.69
C GLU A 128 -18.39 -10.14 -1.51
N ILE A 129 -17.82 -10.89 -2.47
CA ILE A 129 -16.42 -11.35 -2.40
C ILE A 129 -15.42 -10.21 -2.27
N PHE A 130 -15.68 -9.05 -2.87
CA PHE A 130 -14.78 -7.90 -2.76
C PHE A 130 -14.70 -7.38 -1.32
N TRP A 131 -15.79 -7.45 -0.57
CA TRP A 131 -15.83 -7.04 0.84
C TRP A 131 -15.03 -7.96 1.76
N LEU A 132 -14.88 -9.23 1.40
CA LEU A 132 -13.98 -10.16 2.08
C LEU A 132 -12.51 -9.87 1.73
N ILE A 133 -12.22 -9.57 0.46
CA ILE A 133 -10.86 -9.34 -0.03
C ILE A 133 -10.24 -8.06 0.55
N ILE A 134 -11.04 -7.00 0.77
CA ILE A 134 -10.57 -5.71 1.29
C ILE A 134 -9.77 -5.88 2.59
N PRO A 135 -10.34 -6.42 3.70
CA PRO A 135 -9.60 -6.55 4.94
C PRO A 135 -8.45 -7.56 4.86
N LEU A 136 -8.56 -8.61 4.04
CA LEU A 136 -7.44 -9.53 3.80
C LEU A 136 -6.24 -8.79 3.21
N LEU A 137 -6.44 -7.94 2.21
CA LEU A 137 -5.38 -7.16 1.58
C LEU A 137 -4.83 -6.09 2.53
N LEU A 138 -5.69 -5.43 3.32
CA LEU A 138 -5.25 -4.49 4.35
C LEU A 138 -4.41 -5.19 5.44
N PHE A 139 -4.76 -6.41 5.80
CA PHE A 139 -3.97 -7.20 6.74
C PHE A 139 -2.59 -7.52 6.15
N LEU A 140 -2.51 -7.98 4.90
CA LEU A 140 -1.24 -8.21 4.21
C LEU A 140 -0.41 -6.92 4.11
N ALA A 141 -1.06 -5.80 3.79
CA ALA A 141 -0.41 -4.48 3.77
C ALA A 141 0.11 -4.10 5.15
N PHE A 142 -0.70 -4.24 6.21
CA PHE A 142 -0.33 -3.90 7.58
C PHE A 142 0.87 -4.71 8.05
N PHE A 143 0.87 -6.03 7.82
CA PHE A 143 1.99 -6.91 8.16
C PHE A 143 3.13 -6.88 7.14
N THR A 144 3.07 -6.01 6.14
CA THR A 144 4.21 -5.58 5.32
C THR A 144 4.78 -4.27 5.87
N LYS A 145 3.92 -3.26 6.15
CA LYS A 145 4.31 -1.99 6.78
C LYS A 145 3.06 -1.28 7.34
N GLN A 146 3.14 -0.79 8.58
CA GLN A 146 2.01 -0.15 9.27
C GLN A 146 1.57 1.15 8.58
N THR A 147 2.55 1.97 8.20
CA THR A 147 2.32 3.19 7.41
C THR A 147 2.73 2.93 5.96
N PRO A 148 1.90 3.21 4.96
CA PRO A 148 0.66 4.01 4.96
C PRO A 148 -0.62 3.21 5.24
N THR A 149 -0.56 1.92 5.56
CA THR A 149 -1.73 1.03 5.66
C THR A 149 -2.80 1.56 6.61
N GLY A 150 -2.40 2.15 7.76
CA GLY A 150 -3.35 2.75 8.69
C GLY A 150 -4.22 3.84 8.06
N TYR A 151 -3.64 4.69 7.23
CA TYR A 151 -4.37 5.76 6.53
C TYR A 151 -5.35 5.19 5.50
N PHE A 152 -4.93 4.17 4.75
CA PHE A 152 -5.81 3.46 3.81
C PHE A 152 -6.95 2.74 4.53
N GLY A 153 -6.68 2.15 5.69
CA GLY A 153 -7.70 1.53 6.54
C GLY A 153 -8.78 2.54 6.95
N ILE A 154 -8.38 3.73 7.41
CA ILE A 154 -9.32 4.81 7.78
C ILE A 154 -10.14 5.23 6.56
N LEU A 155 -9.51 5.49 5.41
CA LEU A 155 -10.21 5.88 4.19
C LEU A 155 -11.26 4.84 3.79
N ILE A 156 -10.88 3.56 3.77
CA ILE A 156 -11.76 2.46 3.39
C ILE A 156 -12.93 2.34 4.38
N CYS A 157 -12.67 2.45 5.68
CA CYS A 157 -13.72 2.47 6.70
C CYS A 157 -14.72 3.60 6.47
N VAL A 158 -14.23 4.83 6.26
CA VAL A 158 -15.10 6.01 6.03
C VAL A 158 -15.95 5.82 4.78
N VAL A 159 -15.36 5.43 3.66
CA VAL A 159 -16.10 5.21 2.40
C VAL A 159 -17.10 4.08 2.54
N THR A 160 -16.71 2.98 3.22
CA THR A 160 -17.61 1.84 3.47
C THR A 160 -18.81 2.25 4.33
N ILE A 161 -18.61 3.04 5.38
CA ILE A 161 -19.70 3.55 6.23
C ILE A 161 -20.66 4.41 5.40
N ILE A 162 -20.13 5.34 4.61
CA ILE A 162 -20.96 6.20 3.74
C ILE A 162 -21.75 5.34 2.74
N PHE A 163 -21.12 4.33 2.14
CA PHE A 163 -21.79 3.42 1.21
C PHE A 163 -22.93 2.65 1.88
N LEU A 164 -22.72 2.15 3.10
CA LEU A 164 -23.69 1.36 3.86
C LEU A 164 -24.90 2.17 4.33
N ILE A 165 -24.81 3.48 4.46
CA ILE A 165 -25.96 4.34 4.82
C ILE A 165 -27.11 4.14 3.83
N LYS A 166 -26.83 4.02 2.52
CA LYS A 166 -27.85 3.82 1.48
C LYS A 166 -27.99 2.37 1.03
N ASN A 167 -26.91 1.59 1.11
CA ASN A 167 -26.84 0.24 0.54
C ASN A 167 -26.53 -0.78 1.63
N PHE A 168 -27.30 -0.75 2.74
CA PHE A 168 -27.08 -1.69 3.83
C PHE A 168 -27.48 -3.09 3.41
N GLU A 169 -26.52 -3.99 3.37
CA GLU A 169 -26.71 -5.41 3.13
C GLU A 169 -25.95 -6.22 4.20
N LYS A 170 -26.67 -7.09 4.92
CA LYS A 170 -26.07 -7.95 5.96
C LYS A 170 -24.90 -8.78 5.44
N LYS A 171 -24.94 -9.18 4.17
CA LYS A 171 -23.89 -9.96 3.53
C LYS A 171 -22.56 -9.18 3.46
N ILE A 172 -22.59 -7.89 3.14
CA ILE A 172 -21.41 -7.04 3.11
C ILE A 172 -20.71 -7.06 4.47
N PHE A 173 -21.48 -6.88 5.53
CA PHE A 173 -20.95 -6.92 6.89
C PHE A 173 -20.38 -8.31 7.24
N TYR A 174 -21.08 -9.39 6.91
CA TYR A 174 -20.63 -10.75 7.15
C TYR A 174 -19.32 -11.08 6.43
N TYR A 175 -19.22 -10.76 5.13
CA TYR A 175 -18.00 -10.99 4.36
C TYR A 175 -16.84 -10.10 4.83
N GLY A 176 -17.12 -8.84 5.15
CA GLY A 176 -16.12 -7.95 5.75
C GLY A 176 -15.59 -8.49 7.08
N PHE A 177 -16.48 -8.96 7.96
CA PHE A 177 -16.11 -9.57 9.24
C PHE A 177 -15.26 -10.83 9.05
N LEU A 178 -15.65 -11.73 8.13
CA LEU A 178 -14.86 -12.92 7.80
C LEU A 178 -13.47 -12.54 7.27
N GLY A 179 -13.38 -11.50 6.44
CA GLY A 179 -12.11 -11.02 5.90
C GLY A 179 -11.18 -10.44 6.97
N VAL A 180 -11.71 -9.94 8.09
CA VAL A 180 -10.92 -9.55 9.27
C VAL A 180 -10.54 -10.77 10.11
N LEU A 181 -11.51 -11.65 10.36
CA LEU A 181 -11.35 -12.77 11.29
C LEU A 181 -10.32 -13.80 10.79
N LEU A 182 -10.37 -14.16 9.50
CA LEU A 182 -9.50 -15.19 8.92
C LEU A 182 -8.00 -14.88 9.13
N PRO A 183 -7.47 -13.72 8.78
CA PRO A 183 -6.04 -13.45 8.96
C PRO A 183 -5.66 -13.30 10.44
N ILE A 184 -6.56 -12.83 11.31
CA ILE A 184 -6.31 -12.79 12.75
C ILE A 184 -6.13 -14.21 13.30
N ILE A 185 -6.97 -15.15 12.91
CA ILE A 185 -6.85 -16.55 13.32
C ILE A 185 -5.53 -17.14 12.83
N ILE A 186 -5.16 -16.88 11.57
CA ILE A 186 -3.92 -17.41 10.98
C ILE A 186 -2.69 -16.88 11.75
N ILE A 187 -2.61 -15.57 12.03
CA ILE A 187 -1.46 -15.02 12.74
C ILE A 187 -1.41 -15.47 14.20
N PHE A 188 -2.56 -15.54 14.85
CA PHE A 188 -2.63 -16.05 16.23
C PHE A 188 -2.13 -17.49 16.32
N PHE A 189 -2.59 -18.34 15.38
CA PHE A 189 -2.16 -19.74 15.32
C PHE A 189 -0.65 -19.86 15.01
N TYR A 190 -0.13 -19.02 14.11
CA TYR A 190 1.31 -18.95 13.83
C TYR A 190 2.12 -18.56 15.07
N ILE A 191 1.71 -17.52 15.81
CA ILE A 191 2.36 -17.06 17.04
C ILE A 191 2.37 -18.19 18.07
N PHE A 192 1.24 -18.87 18.25
CA PHE A 192 1.09 -19.96 19.20
C PHE A 192 1.98 -21.16 18.84
N LEU A 193 1.94 -21.63 17.59
CA LEU A 193 2.74 -22.79 17.14
C LEU A 193 4.25 -22.54 17.17
N LYS A 194 4.68 -21.30 16.93
CA LYS A 194 6.10 -20.92 16.93
C LYS A 194 6.60 -20.40 18.28
N GLU A 195 5.71 -20.36 19.27
CA GLU A 195 6.01 -19.86 20.62
C GLU A 195 6.68 -18.48 20.61
N ILE A 196 6.12 -17.56 19.79
CA ILE A 196 6.68 -16.22 19.65
C ILE A 196 6.27 -15.38 20.87
N PRO A 197 7.21 -14.77 21.61
CA PRO A 197 6.86 -13.93 22.74
C PRO A 197 6.06 -12.71 22.30
N LEU A 198 4.84 -12.53 22.81
CA LEU A 198 4.00 -11.37 22.50
C LEU A 198 4.70 -10.04 22.80
N ARG A 199 5.54 -10.02 23.86
CA ARG A 199 6.37 -8.85 24.18
C ARG A 199 7.33 -8.48 23.05
N SER A 200 7.92 -9.45 22.36
CA SER A 200 8.82 -9.22 21.23
C SER A 200 8.06 -8.56 20.08
N ILE A 201 6.86 -9.05 19.74
CA ILE A 201 6.00 -8.44 18.71
C ILE A 201 5.63 -7.01 19.11
N TYR A 202 5.21 -6.79 20.36
CA TYR A 202 4.84 -5.46 20.84
C TYR A 202 5.99 -4.46 20.75
N ILE A 203 7.20 -4.84 21.19
CA ILE A 203 8.36 -3.96 21.14
C ILE A 203 8.78 -3.70 19.70
N GLN A 204 8.95 -4.75 18.90
CA GLN A 204 9.51 -4.62 17.55
C GLN A 204 8.54 -4.02 16.55
N TYR A 205 7.24 -4.35 16.66
CA TYR A 205 6.25 -3.98 15.65
C TYR A 205 5.39 -2.78 16.03
N PHE A 206 5.32 -2.41 17.30
CA PHE A 206 4.54 -1.23 17.73
C PHE A 206 5.42 -0.16 18.37
N LEU A 207 6.14 -0.46 19.45
CA LEU A 207 6.88 0.58 20.17
C LEU A 207 8.01 1.20 19.34
N TYR A 208 8.80 0.39 18.67
CA TYR A 208 9.91 0.87 17.87
C TYR A 208 9.46 1.77 16.70
N PRO A 209 8.47 1.40 15.86
CA PRO A 209 7.95 2.30 14.84
C PRO A 209 7.33 3.57 15.38
N ILE A 210 6.70 3.57 16.56
CA ILE A 210 6.16 4.77 17.21
C ILE A 210 7.30 5.73 17.54
N SER A 211 8.37 5.27 18.16
CA SER A 211 9.53 6.10 18.49
C SER A 211 10.19 6.74 17.26
N LEU A 212 10.22 6.02 16.13
CA LEU A 212 10.66 6.59 14.85
C LEU A 212 9.67 7.61 14.28
N GLY A 213 8.38 7.44 14.56
CA GLY A 213 7.32 8.33 14.10
C GLY A 213 7.39 9.71 14.75
N GLU A 214 7.72 9.78 16.03
CA GLU A 214 7.85 11.04 16.77
C GLU A 214 8.87 11.97 16.13
N THR A 215 10.04 11.48 15.78
CA THR A 215 11.07 12.28 15.10
C THR A 215 10.67 12.74 13.70
N ARG A 216 9.76 12.02 13.02
CA ARG A 216 9.26 12.40 11.69
C ARG A 216 8.21 13.50 11.72
N ILE A 217 7.44 13.61 12.79
CA ILE A 217 6.45 14.68 12.96
C ILE A 217 7.15 16.03 13.06
N GLU A 218 8.30 16.12 13.74
CA GLU A 218 9.11 17.34 13.83
C GLU A 218 9.56 17.87 12.47
N TRP A 219 9.71 16.99 11.48
CA TRP A 219 10.10 17.33 10.11
C TRP A 219 8.97 17.89 9.25
N LEU A 220 7.72 17.75 9.68
CA LEU A 220 6.54 18.34 9.03
C LEU A 220 6.30 19.80 9.48
N LEU A 221 6.77 20.16 10.66
CA LEU A 221 6.45 21.44 11.30
C LEU A 221 6.96 22.69 10.58
N PRO A 222 8.16 22.75 9.96
CA PRO A 222 8.52 23.88 9.10
C PRO A 222 7.84 23.70 7.73
N PHE A 223 6.85 24.55 7.44
CA PHE A 223 6.24 24.60 6.11
C PHE A 223 7.25 25.12 5.08
N GLU A 224 7.74 24.23 4.24
CA GLU A 224 8.60 24.56 3.11
C GLU A 224 7.79 24.56 1.82
N PHE A 225 7.58 25.72 1.22
CA PHE A 225 6.79 25.86 -0.02
C PHE A 225 7.30 24.96 -1.16
N GLN A 226 8.61 24.86 -1.32
CA GLN A 226 9.21 23.95 -2.33
C GLN A 226 8.82 22.48 -2.10
N ARG A 227 8.85 22.05 -0.84
CA ARG A 227 8.58 20.66 -0.46
C ARG A 227 7.08 20.31 -0.58
N PHE A 228 6.21 21.16 -0.08
CA PHE A 228 4.77 20.89 -0.03
C PHE A 228 4.06 21.21 -1.35
N VAL A 229 4.40 22.31 -2.01
CA VAL A 229 3.66 22.82 -3.16
C VAL A 229 4.38 22.50 -4.47
N LEU A 230 5.60 22.98 -4.67
CA LEU A 230 6.25 22.89 -5.97
C LEU A 230 6.56 21.45 -6.40
N ARG A 231 6.89 20.58 -5.46
CA ARG A 231 7.15 19.16 -5.75
C ARG A 231 5.92 18.45 -6.31
N HIS A 232 4.71 18.76 -5.80
CA HIS A 232 3.48 18.10 -6.17
C HIS A 232 2.59 18.95 -7.11
N LYS A 233 3.12 20.06 -7.65
CA LYS A 233 2.36 21.02 -8.46
C LYS A 233 1.55 20.39 -9.60
N LEU A 234 2.13 19.43 -10.31
CA LEU A 234 1.45 18.76 -11.42
C LEU A 234 0.26 17.93 -10.94
N ILE A 235 0.38 17.31 -9.77
CA ILE A 235 -0.72 16.56 -9.15
C ILE A 235 -1.83 17.51 -8.73
N TYR A 236 -1.50 18.64 -8.09
CA TYR A 236 -2.48 19.66 -7.69
C TYR A 236 -3.21 20.26 -8.89
N ILE A 237 -2.49 20.56 -9.98
CA ILE A 237 -3.09 21.05 -11.23
C ILE A 237 -4.03 20.00 -11.82
N ALA A 238 -3.59 18.76 -11.91
CA ALA A 238 -4.42 17.66 -12.43
C ALA A 238 -5.69 17.42 -11.60
N LEU A 239 -5.62 17.63 -10.27
CA LEU A 239 -6.75 17.45 -9.36
C LEU A 239 -7.69 18.65 -9.28
N SER A 240 -7.25 19.84 -9.65
CA SER A 240 -8.04 21.07 -9.49
C SER A 240 -9.41 20.97 -10.18
N VAL A 241 -9.46 20.49 -11.41
CA VAL A 241 -10.70 20.34 -12.19
C VAL A 241 -11.65 19.29 -11.58
N PRO A 242 -11.21 18.03 -11.33
CA PRO A 242 -12.07 17.04 -10.68
C PRO A 242 -12.58 17.47 -9.29
N ILE A 243 -11.74 18.12 -8.47
CA ILE A 243 -12.14 18.64 -7.16
C ILE A 243 -13.20 19.73 -7.32
N PHE A 244 -13.01 20.67 -8.26
CA PHE A 244 -13.98 21.71 -8.52
C PHE A 244 -15.33 21.13 -8.95
N LEU A 245 -15.35 20.14 -9.84
CA LEU A 245 -16.57 19.47 -10.28
C LEU A 245 -17.27 18.74 -9.12
N LEU A 246 -16.52 18.04 -8.26
CA LEU A 246 -17.08 17.38 -7.09
C LEU A 246 -17.72 18.40 -6.14
N ILE A 247 -16.99 19.46 -5.79
CA ILE A 247 -17.50 20.50 -4.89
C ILE A 247 -18.76 21.15 -5.48
N SER A 248 -18.76 21.47 -6.78
CA SER A 248 -19.92 22.04 -7.47
C SER A 248 -21.14 21.11 -7.40
N ASN A 249 -20.95 19.80 -7.58
CA ASN A 249 -22.04 18.84 -7.44
C ASN A 249 -22.55 18.72 -6.01
N LEU A 250 -21.65 18.71 -5.02
CA LEU A 250 -22.01 18.61 -3.60
C LEU A 250 -22.74 19.87 -3.10
N ILE A 251 -22.38 21.04 -3.58
CA ILE A 251 -23.10 22.31 -3.24
C ILE A 251 -24.52 22.26 -3.79
N LYS A 252 -24.72 21.74 -5.02
CA LYS A 252 -26.05 21.64 -5.63
C LYS A 252 -26.92 20.59 -4.95
N ASN A 253 -26.36 19.48 -4.54
CA ASN A 253 -27.07 18.38 -3.90
C ASN A 253 -26.13 17.58 -2.98
N PHE A 254 -26.13 17.91 -1.69
CA PHE A 254 -25.27 17.23 -0.72
C PHE A 254 -25.56 15.72 -0.62
N SER A 255 -26.80 15.29 -0.85
CA SER A 255 -27.15 13.87 -0.83
C SER A 255 -26.48 13.07 -1.95
N SER A 256 -25.97 13.74 -3.00
CA SER A 256 -25.23 13.09 -4.09
C SER A 256 -23.90 12.48 -3.66
N ILE A 257 -23.38 12.79 -2.47
CA ILE A 257 -22.16 12.19 -1.92
C ILE A 257 -22.25 10.67 -1.85
N ILE A 258 -23.47 10.14 -1.65
CA ILE A 258 -23.75 8.70 -1.54
C ILE A 258 -23.88 8.03 -2.91
N GLU A 259 -23.90 8.79 -3.99
CA GLU A 259 -23.92 8.24 -5.33
C GLU A 259 -22.61 7.54 -5.64
N LYS A 260 -22.71 6.44 -6.37
CA LYS A 260 -21.60 5.53 -6.66
C LYS A 260 -20.41 6.26 -7.30
N GLU A 261 -20.64 7.13 -8.25
CA GLU A 261 -19.62 7.89 -8.97
C GLU A 261 -18.84 8.80 -8.03
N ASN A 262 -19.55 9.50 -7.14
CA ASN A 262 -18.94 10.39 -6.15
C ASN A 262 -18.16 9.60 -5.09
N LEU A 263 -18.66 8.44 -4.65
CA LEU A 263 -17.93 7.57 -3.71
C LEU A 263 -16.64 7.03 -4.32
N ILE A 264 -16.67 6.60 -5.58
CA ILE A 264 -15.47 6.15 -6.30
C ILE A 264 -14.48 7.31 -6.42
N PHE A 265 -14.97 8.50 -6.80
CA PHE A 265 -14.12 9.68 -6.91
C PHE A 265 -13.50 10.08 -5.56
N LEU A 266 -14.29 10.10 -4.48
CA LEU A 266 -13.78 10.34 -3.12
C LEU A 266 -12.73 9.33 -2.68
N THR A 267 -12.92 8.06 -3.05
CA THR A 267 -11.95 7.00 -2.78
C THR A 267 -10.62 7.27 -3.48
N LEU A 268 -10.67 7.65 -4.76
CA LEU A 268 -9.47 7.97 -5.54
C LEU A 268 -8.78 9.25 -5.04
N LEU A 269 -9.56 10.28 -4.71
CA LEU A 269 -9.05 11.53 -4.14
C LEU A 269 -8.37 11.28 -2.78
N GLY A 270 -9.04 10.53 -1.90
CA GLY A 270 -8.47 10.14 -0.59
C GLY A 270 -7.18 9.34 -0.74
N THR A 271 -7.14 8.40 -1.68
CA THR A 271 -5.93 7.63 -2.02
C THR A 271 -4.76 8.54 -2.39
N LEU A 272 -5.02 9.56 -3.19
CA LEU A 272 -4.00 10.49 -3.64
C LEU A 272 -3.53 11.43 -2.51
N ILE A 273 -4.45 11.89 -1.66
CA ILE A 273 -4.11 12.66 -0.45
C ILE A 273 -3.21 11.83 0.46
N ILE A 274 -3.55 10.57 0.70
CA ILE A 274 -2.73 9.65 1.50
C ILE A 274 -1.34 9.48 0.87
N PHE A 275 -1.26 9.30 -0.45
CA PHE A 275 0.02 9.19 -1.14
C PHE A 275 0.89 10.44 -0.93
N ILE A 276 0.34 11.63 -1.13
CA ILE A 276 1.07 12.90 -0.93
C ILE A 276 1.52 13.02 0.53
N THR A 277 0.63 12.77 1.48
CA THR A 277 0.94 12.83 2.91
C THR A 277 2.06 11.85 3.27
N HIS A 278 1.98 10.61 2.78
CA HIS A 278 3.02 9.62 3.02
C HIS A 278 4.37 10.05 2.44
N GLN A 279 4.40 10.61 1.22
CA GLN A 279 5.62 11.12 0.60
C GLN A 279 6.22 12.31 1.38
N LEU A 280 5.37 13.15 1.98
CA LEU A 280 5.83 14.27 2.82
C LEU A 280 6.43 13.80 4.13
N MET A 281 5.87 12.74 4.73
CA MET A 281 6.33 12.16 5.99
C MET A 281 7.55 11.24 5.84
N THR A 282 7.88 10.81 4.63
CA THR A 282 9.03 9.94 4.37
C THR A 282 10.18 10.71 3.75
N ILE A 283 11.38 10.56 4.32
CA ILE A 283 12.61 11.18 3.82
C ILE A 283 12.99 10.63 2.43
N ASN A 284 12.55 9.41 2.12
CA ASN A 284 12.89 8.67 0.89
C ASN A 284 12.52 9.44 -0.38
N GLY A 285 11.45 10.24 -0.37
CA GLY A 285 11.09 11.10 -1.51
C GLY A 285 12.12 12.19 -1.83
N LEU A 286 12.92 12.63 -0.85
CA LEU A 286 14.04 13.56 -1.07
C LEU A 286 15.24 12.88 -1.72
N TYR A 287 15.51 11.64 -1.33
CA TYR A 287 16.67 10.88 -1.82
C TYR A 287 16.53 10.52 -3.31
N ILE A 288 15.38 10.03 -3.71
CA ILE A 288 15.10 9.62 -5.09
C ILE A 288 15.20 10.81 -6.07
N LEU A 289 14.66 11.97 -5.70
CA LEU A 289 14.74 13.17 -6.54
C LEU A 289 16.15 13.78 -6.57
N LYS A 290 16.91 13.72 -5.49
CA LYS A 290 18.30 14.18 -5.46
C LYS A 290 19.21 13.30 -6.33
N VAL A 291 19.01 11.98 -6.27
CA VAL A 291 19.77 11.02 -7.11
C VAL A 291 19.38 11.16 -8.59
N SER A 292 18.09 11.32 -8.90
CA SER A 292 17.65 11.50 -10.29
C SER A 292 18.03 12.84 -10.91
N MET A 293 18.27 13.88 -10.09
CA MET A 293 18.74 15.20 -10.56
C MET A 293 20.27 15.37 -10.52
N GLY A 294 21.03 14.32 -10.20
CA GLY A 294 22.50 14.38 -10.19
C GLY A 294 23.09 15.29 -9.11
N ILE A 295 22.33 15.70 -8.11
CA ILE A 295 22.81 16.57 -7.04
C ILE A 295 23.55 15.70 -6.02
N HIS A 296 24.86 15.60 -6.18
CA HIS A 296 25.75 15.04 -5.17
C HIS A 296 25.94 16.05 -4.03
N TYR A 297 25.43 15.73 -2.84
CA TYR A 297 25.87 16.43 -1.64
C TYR A 297 27.17 15.81 -1.17
N ASN A 298 28.27 16.59 -1.26
CA ASN A 298 29.47 16.32 -0.48
C ASN A 298 29.10 16.53 0.99
N TYR A 299 29.09 15.46 1.76
CA TYR A 299 29.13 15.56 3.21
C TYR A 299 30.56 15.99 3.59
N ALA A 300 30.73 17.26 3.97
CA ALA A 300 31.86 17.74 4.74
C ALA A 300 31.57 17.54 6.22
#